data_70f036a7e3477294b58537860a7fcdd3
#
_entry.id   70f036a7e3477294b58537860a7fcdd3
#
_cell.length_a   1.000
_cell.length_b   1.000
_cell.length_c   1.000
_cell.angle_alpha   90.00
_cell.angle_beta   90.00
_cell.angle_gamma   90.00
#
_symmetry.space_group_name_H-M   'P 1'
#
loop_
_entity.id
_entity.type
_entity.pdbx_description
1 polymer ?
#
loop_
_entity_poly.entity_id
_entity_poly.type
_entity_poly.pdbx_seq_one_letter_code
_entity_poly.pdbx_strand_id
1 'polypeptide(L)'
;MPVYRLLLLVPALCLIGSCADNYVPKSEPSFYRNLAQPGAQLDAAAAASMISGYRVNNSLPVVALDADLMRLAQVQAEVMAKRDKLDHGAGKPFVQRLKASGYDAKRAAENISAGYHTLAEAFSGWRDSNPHRANMLLAGATRLGIAAVYTPASKYKVYWSMIIAEPDDKKE
;
A
#
# COMPACT_ATOMS: atom_id res chain seq x y z
N MET A 1 -83.68 -20.63 -18.21
CA MET A 1 -83.04 -20.04 -17.04
C MET A 1 -81.54 -20.37 -17.12
N PRO A 2 -80.66 -19.37 -17.38
CA PRO A 2 -79.20 -19.64 -17.48
C PRO A 2 -78.57 -19.59 -16.10
N VAL A 3 -77.81 -20.62 -15.79
CA VAL A 3 -77.06 -20.77 -14.51
C VAL A 3 -75.70 -20.13 -14.70
N TYR A 4 -75.44 -18.99 -14.05
CA TYR A 4 -74.12 -18.33 -14.03
C TYR A 4 -73.20 -19.09 -13.04
N ARG A 5 -72.13 -19.71 -13.55
CA ARG A 5 -71.04 -20.24 -12.75
C ARG A 5 -70.09 -19.10 -12.37
N LEU A 6 -70.10 -18.75 -11.08
CA LEU A 6 -69.17 -17.79 -10.49
C LEU A 6 -67.76 -18.46 -10.36
N LEU A 7 -66.80 -18.03 -11.15
CA LEU A 7 -65.41 -18.41 -11.01
C LEU A 7 -64.75 -17.57 -9.90
N LEU A 8 -64.43 -18.17 -8.78
CA LEU A 8 -63.62 -17.56 -7.73
C LEU A 8 -62.13 -17.60 -8.14
N LEU A 9 -61.56 -16.40 -8.50
CA LEU A 9 -60.12 -16.20 -8.66
C LEU A 9 -59.49 -16.08 -7.25
N VAL A 10 -58.67 -17.06 -6.86
CA VAL A 10 -57.82 -16.98 -5.67
C VAL A 10 -56.53 -16.28 -6.08
N PRO A 11 -56.15 -15.12 -5.50
CA PRO A 11 -54.86 -14.54 -5.78
C PRO A 11 -53.75 -15.35 -5.09
N ALA A 12 -52.82 -15.88 -5.86
CA ALA A 12 -51.58 -16.47 -5.34
C ALA A 12 -50.68 -15.36 -4.78
N LEU A 13 -50.58 -15.29 -3.46
CA LEU A 13 -49.67 -14.38 -2.75
C LEU A 13 -48.25 -14.96 -2.83
N CYS A 14 -47.43 -14.45 -3.80
CA CYS A 14 -46.00 -14.77 -3.85
C CYS A 14 -45.29 -14.09 -2.67
N LEU A 15 -44.95 -14.89 -1.65
CA LEU A 15 -44.01 -14.49 -0.60
C LEU A 15 -42.61 -14.44 -1.20
N ILE A 16 -42.17 -13.20 -1.55
CA ILE A 16 -40.77 -12.94 -1.90
C ILE A 16 -40.00 -12.95 -0.59
N GLY A 17 -39.39 -14.09 -0.24
CA GLY A 17 -38.45 -14.19 0.86
C GLY A 17 -37.21 -13.35 0.53
N SER A 18 -37.12 -12.15 1.11
CA SER A 18 -35.91 -11.35 1.09
C SER A 18 -34.90 -12.04 1.98
N CYS A 19 -33.92 -12.74 1.38
CA CYS A 19 -32.70 -13.11 2.08
C CYS A 19 -31.93 -11.82 2.33
N ALA A 20 -32.17 -11.16 3.45
CA ALA A 20 -31.26 -10.17 3.98
C ALA A 20 -30.05 -10.94 4.53
N ASP A 21 -29.01 -11.10 3.71
CA ASP A 21 -27.71 -11.50 4.21
C ASP A 21 -27.30 -10.47 5.27
N ASN A 22 -27.15 -10.92 6.51
CA ASN A 22 -26.58 -10.12 7.59
C ASN A 22 -25.13 -9.82 7.21
N TYR A 23 -24.92 -8.76 6.45
CA TYR A 23 -23.59 -8.24 6.16
C TYR A 23 -22.97 -7.76 7.47
N VAL A 24 -22.15 -8.60 8.10
CA VAL A 24 -21.26 -8.20 9.18
C VAL A 24 -20.14 -7.40 8.50
N PRO A 25 -19.99 -6.11 8.77
CA PRO A 25 -18.88 -5.35 8.21
C PRO A 25 -17.58 -6.05 8.60
N LYS A 26 -16.83 -6.56 7.60
CA LYS A 26 -15.45 -6.96 7.82
C LYS A 26 -14.73 -5.73 8.39
N SER A 27 -13.86 -5.94 9.39
CA SER A 27 -12.98 -4.90 9.89
C SER A 27 -12.37 -4.15 8.71
N GLU A 28 -12.29 -2.82 8.82
CA GLU A 28 -11.72 -1.97 7.78
C GLU A 28 -10.36 -2.51 7.32
N PRO A 29 -10.10 -2.63 6.01
CA PRO A 29 -8.83 -3.13 5.51
C PRO A 29 -7.66 -2.34 6.06
N SER A 30 -6.56 -3.02 6.41
CA SER A 30 -5.40 -2.42 7.08
C SER A 30 -4.76 -1.26 6.29
N PHE A 31 -4.93 -1.21 4.99
CA PHE A 31 -4.42 -0.12 4.14
C PHE A 31 -5.19 1.21 4.27
N TYR A 32 -6.35 1.23 4.95
CA TYR A 32 -7.05 2.46 5.35
C TYR A 32 -6.76 2.87 6.80
N ARG A 33 -6.00 2.05 7.56
CA ARG A 33 -5.65 2.40 8.93
C ARG A 33 -4.95 3.74 9.00
N ASN A 34 -5.45 4.63 9.86
CA ASN A 34 -4.82 5.91 10.12
C ASN A 34 -3.51 5.70 10.89
N LEU A 35 -2.39 6.06 10.26
CA LEU A 35 -1.04 6.00 10.85
C LEU A 35 -0.61 7.31 11.52
N ALA A 36 -1.43 8.36 11.44
CA ALA A 36 -1.15 9.65 12.09
C ALA A 36 -1.56 9.66 13.58
N GLN A 37 -1.32 8.55 14.28
CA GLN A 37 -1.64 8.39 15.70
C GLN A 37 -0.60 7.53 16.43
N PRO A 38 -0.40 7.74 17.76
CA PRO A 38 0.54 6.96 18.53
C PRO A 38 0.27 5.46 18.46
N GLY A 39 1.34 4.67 18.29
CA GLY A 39 1.28 3.20 18.28
C GLY A 39 0.71 2.57 17.01
N ALA A 40 0.24 3.35 16.03
CA ALA A 40 -0.18 2.81 14.76
C ALA A 40 1.02 2.25 13.98
N GLN A 41 0.84 1.08 13.38
CA GLN A 41 1.87 0.41 12.62
C GLN A 41 1.39 0.12 11.19
N LEU A 42 2.29 0.32 10.24
CA LEU A 42 2.08 -0.04 8.84
C LEU A 42 1.97 -1.57 8.72
N ASP A 43 0.95 -2.03 8.02
CA ASP A 43 0.86 -3.40 7.54
C ASP A 43 1.71 -3.53 6.26
N ALA A 44 2.96 -3.93 6.44
CA ALA A 44 3.91 -4.09 5.34
C ALA A 44 3.48 -5.20 4.35
N ALA A 45 2.80 -6.25 4.84
CA ALA A 45 2.28 -7.31 3.98
C ALA A 45 1.16 -6.79 3.07
N ALA A 46 0.25 -5.98 3.61
CA ALA A 46 -0.77 -5.32 2.80
C ALA A 46 -0.15 -4.36 1.77
N ALA A 47 0.93 -3.65 2.14
CA ALA A 47 1.66 -2.79 1.21
C ALA A 47 2.30 -3.59 0.07
N ALA A 48 2.97 -4.70 0.38
CA ALA A 48 3.56 -5.59 -0.63
C ALA A 48 2.49 -6.17 -1.58
N SER A 49 1.34 -6.57 -1.03
CA SER A 49 0.20 -7.06 -1.82
C SER A 49 -0.35 -5.98 -2.76
N MET A 50 -0.53 -4.76 -2.27
CA MET A 50 -1.05 -3.63 -3.06
C MET A 50 -0.10 -3.26 -4.20
N ILE A 51 1.20 -3.13 -3.92
CA ILE A 51 2.22 -2.82 -4.93
C ILE A 51 2.35 -3.97 -5.93
N SER A 52 2.35 -5.22 -5.46
CA SER A 52 2.38 -6.40 -6.33
C SER A 52 1.18 -6.46 -7.27
N GLY A 53 -0.03 -6.22 -6.77
CA GLY A 53 -1.24 -6.16 -7.59
C GLY A 53 -1.15 -5.08 -8.67
N TYR A 54 -0.65 -3.89 -8.32
CA TYR A 54 -0.43 -2.82 -9.29
C TYR A 54 0.60 -3.20 -10.36
N ARG A 55 1.70 -3.87 -9.96
CA ARG A 55 2.73 -4.34 -10.88
C ARG A 55 2.20 -5.43 -11.83
N VAL A 56 1.46 -6.40 -11.31
CA VAL A 56 0.83 -7.46 -12.12
C VAL A 56 -0.12 -6.88 -13.16
N ASN A 57 -0.93 -5.88 -12.79
CA ASN A 57 -1.79 -5.15 -13.72
C ASN A 57 -1.01 -4.38 -14.82
N ASN A 58 0.29 -4.19 -14.62
CA ASN A 58 1.22 -3.61 -15.60
C ASN A 58 2.19 -4.65 -16.17
N SER A 59 1.85 -5.94 -16.16
CA SER A 59 2.64 -7.05 -16.71
C SER A 59 4.04 -7.20 -16.11
N LEU A 60 4.21 -6.85 -14.83
CA LEU A 60 5.46 -6.97 -14.08
C LEU A 60 5.34 -8.01 -12.96
N PRO A 61 6.44 -8.66 -12.56
CA PRO A 61 6.42 -9.62 -11.48
C PRO A 61 6.04 -8.98 -10.13
N VAL A 62 5.52 -9.79 -9.22
CA VAL A 62 5.29 -9.43 -7.81
C VAL A 62 6.59 -9.06 -7.11
N VAL A 63 6.47 -8.34 -6.00
CA VAL A 63 7.60 -8.04 -5.11
C VAL A 63 7.40 -8.71 -3.75
N ALA A 64 8.48 -9.16 -3.15
CA ALA A 64 8.52 -9.70 -1.79
C ALA A 64 9.17 -8.70 -0.84
N LEU A 65 8.73 -8.69 0.42
CA LEU A 65 9.41 -7.90 1.44
C LEU A 65 10.83 -8.41 1.65
N ASP A 66 11.76 -7.46 1.80
CA ASP A 66 13.17 -7.70 2.04
C ASP A 66 13.58 -6.99 3.33
N ALA A 67 14.20 -7.71 4.27
CA ALA A 67 14.49 -7.18 5.60
C ALA A 67 15.51 -6.02 5.56
N ASP A 68 16.47 -6.06 4.65
CA ASP A 68 17.47 -5.00 4.53
C ASP A 68 16.88 -3.74 3.90
N LEU A 69 16.04 -3.89 2.88
CA LEU A 69 15.30 -2.77 2.29
C LEU A 69 14.28 -2.18 3.27
N MET A 70 13.62 -3.03 4.08
CA MET A 70 12.73 -2.56 5.15
C MET A 70 13.49 -1.69 6.16
N ARG A 71 14.67 -2.14 6.59
CA ARG A 71 15.53 -1.37 7.52
C ARG A 71 15.97 -0.04 6.89
N LEU A 72 16.38 -0.05 5.63
CA LEU A 72 16.77 1.18 4.92
C LEU A 72 15.61 2.16 4.77
N ALA A 73 14.42 1.68 4.45
CA ALA A 73 13.22 2.50 4.37
C ALA A 73 12.86 3.09 5.73
N GLN A 74 12.93 2.28 6.81
CA GLN A 74 12.67 2.73 8.17
C GLN A 74 13.63 3.86 8.58
N VAL A 75 14.93 3.69 8.41
CA VAL A 75 15.94 4.71 8.73
C VAL A 75 15.69 6.00 7.95
N GLN A 76 15.33 5.92 6.68
CA GLN A 76 15.04 7.11 5.87
C GLN A 76 13.80 7.85 6.37
N ALA A 77 12.72 7.13 6.65
CA ALA A 77 11.49 7.73 7.17
C ALA A 77 11.73 8.40 8.55
N GLU A 78 12.51 7.77 9.44
CA GLU A 78 12.90 8.33 10.74
C GLU A 78 13.74 9.60 10.62
N VAL A 79 14.72 9.62 9.71
CA VAL A 79 15.58 10.80 9.49
C VAL A 79 14.76 11.97 8.95
N MET A 80 13.84 11.72 8.02
CA MET A 80 12.92 12.73 7.52
C MET A 80 11.98 13.25 8.61
N ALA A 81 11.42 12.36 9.41
CA ALA A 81 10.54 12.69 10.54
C ALA A 81 11.28 13.55 11.60
N LYS A 82 12.49 13.15 11.95
CA LYS A 82 13.33 13.89 12.92
C LYS A 82 13.73 15.29 12.44
N ARG A 83 13.91 15.46 11.13
CA ARG A 83 14.30 16.75 10.52
C ARG A 83 13.11 17.60 10.10
N ASP A 84 11.90 17.06 10.20
CA ASP A 84 10.67 17.65 9.66
C ASP A 84 10.82 18.09 8.19
N LYS A 85 11.52 17.26 7.38
CA LYS A 85 11.87 17.60 6.00
C LYS A 85 11.70 16.39 5.07
N LEU A 86 10.94 16.56 3.99
CA LEU A 86 10.84 15.60 2.90
C LEU A 86 12.06 15.79 1.97
N ASP A 87 13.00 14.85 2.01
CA ASP A 87 14.26 14.97 1.27
C ASP A 87 14.90 13.57 1.08
N HIS A 88 15.16 13.16 -0.16
CA HIS A 88 15.89 11.93 -0.50
C HIS A 88 17.32 11.92 0.06
N GLY A 89 17.92 13.09 0.22
CA GLY A 89 19.25 13.30 0.78
C GLY A 89 19.25 13.49 2.31
N ALA A 90 18.12 13.34 3.00
CA ALA A 90 18.04 13.52 4.45
C ALA A 90 18.99 12.54 5.17
N GLY A 91 20.19 13.01 5.53
CA GLY A 91 21.28 12.17 6.05
C GLY A 91 22.30 11.87 4.97
N LYS A 92 22.06 10.94 4.08
CA LYS A 92 22.90 10.60 2.92
C LYS A 92 22.02 10.33 1.69
N PRO A 93 22.49 10.62 0.47
CA PRO A 93 21.81 10.25 -0.76
C PRO A 93 21.45 8.77 -0.82
N PHE A 94 20.31 8.42 -1.44
CA PHE A 94 19.80 7.05 -1.51
C PHE A 94 20.87 6.03 -1.97
N VAL A 95 21.58 6.33 -3.06
CA VAL A 95 22.62 5.43 -3.59
C VAL A 95 23.75 5.17 -2.58
N GLN A 96 24.14 6.19 -1.79
CA GLN A 96 25.15 6.03 -0.76
C GLN A 96 24.63 5.19 0.43
N ARG A 97 23.35 5.34 0.79
CA ARG A 97 22.71 4.54 1.84
C ARG A 97 22.63 3.07 1.43
N LEU A 98 22.19 2.82 0.20
CA LEU A 98 22.10 1.47 -0.36
C LEU A 98 23.51 0.79 -0.39
N LYS A 99 24.51 1.48 -0.91
CA LYS A 99 25.89 0.97 -0.94
C LYS A 99 26.45 0.72 0.46
N ALA A 100 26.21 1.62 1.40
CA ALA A 100 26.70 1.51 2.77
C ALA A 100 26.02 0.37 3.57
N SER A 101 24.83 -0.07 3.17
CA SER A 101 24.15 -1.21 3.77
C SER A 101 24.69 -2.57 3.31
N GLY A 102 25.52 -2.60 2.28
CA GLY A 102 25.99 -3.83 1.65
C GLY A 102 24.95 -4.51 0.77
N TYR A 103 23.81 -3.87 0.51
CA TYR A 103 22.77 -4.44 -0.35
C TYR A 103 23.21 -4.41 -1.82
N ASP A 104 23.37 -5.59 -2.40
CA ASP A 104 23.70 -5.73 -3.82
C ASP A 104 22.43 -5.67 -4.67
N ALA A 105 22.35 -4.66 -5.53
CA ALA A 105 21.25 -4.49 -6.46
C ALA A 105 21.76 -4.07 -7.85
N LYS A 106 21.24 -4.68 -8.90
CA LYS A 106 21.42 -4.20 -10.27
C LYS A 106 20.76 -2.86 -10.46
N ARG A 107 19.58 -2.71 -9.90
CA ARG A 107 18.76 -1.48 -9.94
C ARG A 107 17.97 -1.34 -8.66
N ALA A 108 17.81 -0.13 -8.20
CA ALA A 108 16.93 0.19 -7.09
C ALA A 108 16.35 1.60 -7.26
N ALA A 109 15.17 1.81 -6.72
CA ALA A 109 14.51 3.11 -6.71
C ALA A 109 13.85 3.38 -5.36
N GLU A 110 13.73 4.65 -5.02
CA GLU A 110 13.12 5.10 -3.78
C GLU A 110 11.96 6.07 -4.06
N ASN A 111 10.83 5.85 -3.40
CA ASN A 111 9.76 6.83 -3.27
C ASN A 111 9.70 7.32 -1.82
N ILE A 112 9.62 8.63 -1.65
CA ILE A 112 9.36 9.24 -0.35
C ILE A 112 8.12 10.12 -0.41
N SER A 113 7.41 10.23 0.70
CA SER A 113 6.30 11.18 0.83
C SER A 113 6.08 11.57 2.29
N ALA A 114 5.30 12.62 2.50
CA ALA A 114 4.89 13.07 3.83
C ALA A 114 3.46 13.64 3.77
N GLY A 115 2.71 13.49 4.86
CA GLY A 115 1.35 14.03 4.98
C GLY A 115 0.24 13.08 4.55
N TYR A 116 0.54 11.91 4.01
CA TYR A 116 -0.41 10.83 3.82
C TYR A 116 -0.58 10.07 5.12
N HIS A 117 -1.81 9.87 5.57
CA HIS A 117 -2.08 9.25 6.85
C HIS A 117 -2.40 7.75 6.73
N THR A 118 -2.68 7.26 5.53
CA THR A 118 -2.97 5.86 5.25
C THR A 118 -2.09 5.32 4.12
N LEU A 119 -1.93 4.00 4.06
CA LEU A 119 -1.22 3.35 2.95
C LEU A 119 -1.92 3.62 1.62
N ALA A 120 -3.26 3.62 1.60
CA ALA A 120 -4.04 3.89 0.41
C ALA A 120 -3.77 5.30 -0.17
N GLU A 121 -3.65 6.32 0.70
CA GLU A 121 -3.29 7.69 0.28
C GLU A 121 -1.87 7.75 -0.27
N ALA A 122 -0.88 7.17 0.43
CA ALA A 122 0.51 7.15 -0.01
C ALA A 122 0.66 6.45 -1.37
N PHE A 123 0.04 5.28 -1.52
CA PHE A 123 0.02 4.55 -2.80
C PHE A 123 -0.61 5.37 -3.91
N SER A 124 -1.77 5.99 -3.67
CA SER A 124 -2.46 6.82 -4.68
C SER A 124 -1.59 8.00 -5.10
N GLY A 125 -0.98 8.70 -4.15
CA GLY A 125 -0.06 9.80 -4.46
C GLY A 125 1.15 9.36 -5.29
N TRP A 126 1.72 8.20 -5.00
CA TRP A 126 2.81 7.66 -5.81
C TRP A 126 2.35 7.17 -7.19
N ARG A 127 1.18 6.55 -7.29
CA ARG A 127 0.60 6.10 -8.56
C ARG A 127 0.33 7.28 -9.51
N ASP A 128 -0.16 8.39 -8.97
CA ASP A 128 -0.60 9.54 -9.76
C ASP A 128 0.57 10.49 -10.13
N SER A 129 1.73 10.29 -9.52
CA SER A 129 2.98 11.01 -9.83
C SER A 129 3.85 10.20 -10.80
N ASN A 130 4.13 10.74 -11.99
CA ASN A 130 4.89 10.04 -13.03
C ASN A 130 6.25 9.47 -12.54
N PRO A 131 7.12 10.22 -11.83
CA PRO A 131 8.40 9.69 -11.36
C PRO A 131 8.20 8.60 -10.29
N HIS A 132 7.29 8.77 -9.34
CA HIS A 132 7.04 7.77 -8.32
C HIS A 132 6.40 6.50 -8.90
N ARG A 133 5.51 6.64 -9.87
CA ARG A 133 4.93 5.52 -10.62
C ARG A 133 5.99 4.72 -11.35
N ALA A 134 6.91 5.40 -12.06
CA ALA A 134 8.01 4.75 -12.74
C ALA A 134 8.87 3.91 -11.78
N ASN A 135 9.14 4.42 -10.58
CA ASN A 135 9.84 3.68 -9.55
C ASN A 135 9.07 2.42 -9.10
N MET A 136 7.75 2.52 -8.81
CA MET A 136 6.94 1.34 -8.47
C MET A 136 6.90 0.29 -9.59
N LEU A 137 7.03 0.72 -10.84
CA LEU A 137 7.04 -0.13 -12.04
C LEU A 137 8.46 -0.45 -12.52
N LEU A 138 9.49 -0.30 -11.68
CA LEU A 138 10.87 -0.64 -12.02
C LEU A 138 10.93 -2.09 -12.54
N ALA A 139 11.31 -2.25 -13.82
CA ALA A 139 11.40 -3.57 -14.44
C ALA A 139 12.52 -4.40 -13.76
N GLY A 140 12.31 -5.71 -13.61
CA GLY A 140 13.24 -6.61 -12.94
C GLY A 140 13.21 -6.57 -11.41
N ALA A 141 12.57 -5.56 -10.80
CA ALA A 141 12.46 -5.51 -9.35
C ALA A 141 11.59 -6.64 -8.80
N THR A 142 12.08 -7.32 -7.76
CA THR A 142 11.42 -8.42 -7.04
C THR A 142 11.47 -8.25 -5.52
N ARG A 143 12.13 -7.21 -5.02
CA ARG A 143 12.27 -6.93 -3.58
C ARG A 143 11.71 -5.56 -3.23
N LEU A 144 11.15 -5.46 -2.02
CA LEU A 144 10.46 -4.27 -1.51
C LEU A 144 10.83 -4.04 -0.05
N GLY A 145 11.15 -2.79 0.28
CA GLY A 145 11.13 -2.28 1.65
C GLY A 145 10.19 -1.08 1.73
N ILE A 146 9.41 -0.98 2.79
CA ILE A 146 8.49 0.14 3.01
C ILE A 146 8.36 0.45 4.49
N ALA A 147 8.32 1.73 4.83
CA ALA A 147 8.13 2.21 6.18
C ALA A 147 7.27 3.48 6.22
N ALA A 148 6.57 3.65 7.32
CA ALA A 148 5.84 4.85 7.68
C ALA A 148 6.17 5.23 9.13
N VAL A 149 6.58 6.47 9.37
CA VAL A 149 6.97 6.96 10.70
C VAL A 149 6.08 8.12 11.10
N TYR A 150 5.39 7.95 12.24
CA TYR A 150 4.59 9.00 12.84
C TYR A 150 5.44 9.93 13.68
N THR A 151 5.20 11.25 13.59
CA THR A 151 5.79 12.27 14.43
C THR A 151 4.77 13.37 14.75
N PRO A 152 4.33 13.49 16.00
CA PRO A 152 3.27 14.43 16.39
C PRO A 152 3.67 15.90 16.27
N ALA A 153 4.97 16.21 16.28
CA ALA A 153 5.48 17.57 16.18
C ALA A 153 5.43 18.14 14.77
N SER A 154 5.45 17.27 13.73
CA SER A 154 5.40 17.72 12.34
C SER A 154 3.97 18.07 11.89
N LYS A 155 3.86 19.06 11.00
CA LYS A 155 2.60 19.35 10.28
C LYS A 155 2.17 18.17 9.38
N TYR A 156 3.11 17.38 8.91
CA TYR A 156 2.86 16.24 8.03
C TYR A 156 2.39 14.99 8.79
N LYS A 157 2.68 14.85 10.08
CA LYS A 157 2.36 13.72 10.95
C LYS A 157 3.02 12.40 10.56
N VAL A 158 3.02 12.02 9.28
CA VAL A 158 3.56 10.72 8.80
C VAL A 158 4.55 10.96 7.67
N TYR A 159 5.71 10.31 7.77
CA TYR A 159 6.75 10.27 6.72
C TYR A 159 6.88 8.85 6.20
N TRP A 160 6.96 8.74 4.88
CA TRP A 160 7.00 7.48 4.14
C TRP A 160 8.29 7.31 3.37
N SER A 161 8.82 6.10 3.36
CA SER A 161 9.86 5.68 2.43
C SER A 161 9.52 4.29 1.91
N MET A 162 9.61 4.11 0.60
CA MET A 162 9.47 2.85 -0.10
C MET A 162 10.69 2.66 -0.99
N ILE A 163 11.32 1.50 -0.92
CA ILE A 163 12.45 1.11 -1.75
C ILE A 163 12.06 -0.15 -2.51
N ILE A 164 12.29 -0.15 -3.81
CA ILE A 164 12.09 -1.31 -4.67
C ILE A 164 13.41 -1.65 -5.36
N ALA A 165 13.76 -2.93 -5.47
CA ALA A 165 15.03 -3.34 -6.03
C ALA A 165 14.95 -4.60 -6.90
N GLU A 166 15.79 -4.63 -7.92
CA GLU A 166 16.24 -5.83 -8.61
C GLU A 166 17.55 -6.29 -7.95
N PRO A 167 17.55 -7.39 -7.19
CA PRO A 167 18.77 -7.86 -6.55
C PRO A 167 19.81 -8.30 -7.58
N ASP A 168 21.10 -8.26 -7.22
CA ASP A 168 22.17 -8.86 -8.01
C ASP A 168 22.52 -10.25 -7.44
N ASP A 169 21.82 -11.26 -7.93
CA ASP A 169 21.98 -12.66 -7.50
C ASP A 169 23.32 -13.29 -7.98
N LYS A 170 24.29 -12.48 -8.45
CA LYS A 170 25.56 -12.99 -8.99
C LYS A 170 26.65 -13.25 -7.94
N LYS A 171 26.37 -13.08 -6.66
CA LYS A 171 27.29 -13.37 -5.57
C LYS A 171 26.72 -14.50 -4.69
N GLU A 172 26.76 -15.72 -5.21
CA GLU A 172 26.92 -16.94 -4.43
C GLU A 172 28.37 -17.42 -4.53
#